data_84db5d580cde055a09ae4bfe47d236ad
#
_entry.id   84db5d580cde055a09ae4bfe47d236ad
#
_cell.length_a   1.000
_cell.length_b   1.000
_cell.length_c   1.000
_cell.angle_alpha   90.00
_cell.angle_beta   90.00
_cell.angle_gamma   90.00
#
_symmetry.space_group_name_H-M   'P 1'
#
loop_
_entity.id
_entity.type
_entity.pdbx_description
1 polymer ?
#
loop_
_entity_poly.entity_id
_entity_poly.type
_entity_poly.pdbx_seq_one_letter_code
_entity_poly.pdbx_strand_id
1 'polypeptide(L)'
;ALKASDVLVWSDASGRVVSADTKVGDHMVEGAELAELHSSHTGGLFHYIQLGILLEIFPPLIFLGVGALTDFGPLIANPRVLLLGGAAQFGVFATFIGAQFLGFSEQASGAIGIIGGADGPTSIFLANSLAPELLAPIAVAAYSYMALVPVIQPPIMRALTTEAERKIRMKSLRKVSRLEKLVFAVIVTVACILLVPPASPLIGMLMFGNFLRECNVTERLSKAAQNALINCP
;
A
#
# COMPACT_ATOMS: atom_id res chain seq x y z
N ALA A 1 31.74 -18.58 -22.11
CA ALA A 1 30.53 -18.28 -22.88
C ALA A 1 29.66 -19.50 -22.82
N LEU A 2 28.52 -19.40 -22.13
CA LEU A 2 27.49 -20.43 -22.09
C LEU A 2 26.91 -20.58 -23.50
N LYS A 3 26.77 -21.82 -23.98
CA LYS A 3 26.08 -22.08 -25.24
C LYS A 3 24.60 -21.79 -25.05
N ALA A 4 23.91 -21.41 -26.11
CA ALA A 4 22.47 -21.15 -26.10
C ALA A 4 21.61 -22.34 -25.62
N SER A 5 22.21 -23.52 -25.46
CA SER A 5 21.61 -24.74 -24.92
C SER A 5 21.76 -24.90 -23.40
N ASP A 6 22.56 -24.03 -22.76
CA ASP A 6 22.85 -24.16 -21.33
C ASP A 6 22.02 -23.14 -20.56
N VAL A 7 20.85 -23.55 -20.10
CA VAL A 7 20.01 -22.73 -19.25
C VAL A 7 20.40 -22.97 -17.80
N LEU A 8 21.00 -21.96 -17.19
CA LEU A 8 21.33 -21.97 -15.79
C LEU A 8 20.29 -21.14 -15.02
N VAL A 9 19.56 -21.82 -14.18
CA VAL A 9 18.59 -21.19 -13.28
C VAL A 9 19.23 -21.15 -11.88
N TRP A 10 19.34 -19.95 -11.35
CA TRP A 10 19.94 -19.72 -10.05
C TRP A 10 18.88 -19.67 -8.96
N SER A 11 19.07 -20.41 -7.89
CA SER A 11 18.06 -20.57 -6.85
C SER A 11 18.28 -19.71 -5.62
N ASP A 12 19.51 -19.41 -5.29
CA ASP A 12 19.87 -18.72 -4.04
C ASP A 12 21.07 -17.78 -4.22
N ALA A 13 21.40 -17.05 -3.16
CA ALA A 13 22.56 -16.17 -3.12
C ALA A 13 23.89 -16.90 -3.27
N SER A 14 23.91 -18.23 -3.11
CA SER A 14 25.09 -19.09 -3.30
C SER A 14 25.25 -19.58 -4.75
N GLY A 15 24.31 -19.26 -5.63
CA GLY A 15 24.35 -19.62 -7.03
C GLY A 15 24.12 -21.10 -7.33
N ARG A 16 23.45 -21.82 -6.45
CA ARG A 16 23.19 -23.25 -6.58
C ARG A 16 21.90 -23.50 -7.33
N VAL A 17 21.92 -24.28 -8.39
CA VAL A 17 20.71 -24.74 -9.08
C VAL A 17 20.06 -25.82 -8.20
N VAL A 18 18.80 -25.60 -7.81
CA VAL A 18 18.08 -26.53 -6.94
C VAL A 18 17.23 -27.49 -7.75
N SER A 19 16.61 -27.05 -8.82
CA SER A 19 15.88 -27.92 -9.74
C SER A 19 15.73 -27.22 -11.10
N ALA A 20 15.86 -27.99 -12.17
CA ALA A 20 15.48 -27.58 -13.50
C ALA A 20 14.74 -28.76 -14.15
N ASP A 21 13.48 -28.58 -14.47
CA ASP A 21 12.66 -29.60 -15.13
C ASP A 21 12.94 -29.72 -16.64
N THR A 22 13.77 -28.83 -17.16
CA THR A 22 14.18 -28.80 -18.56
C THR A 22 15.44 -29.62 -18.76
N LYS A 23 15.40 -30.54 -19.72
CA LYS A 23 16.56 -31.32 -20.16
C LYS A 23 17.35 -30.55 -21.20
N VAL A 24 18.67 -30.78 -21.23
CA VAL A 24 19.52 -30.24 -22.32
C VAL A 24 19.02 -30.77 -23.67
N GLY A 25 18.63 -29.86 -24.55
CA GLY A 25 18.08 -30.18 -25.87
C GLY A 25 16.58 -29.93 -26.04
N ASP A 26 15.85 -29.57 -24.97
CA ASP A 26 14.44 -29.20 -25.11
C ASP A 26 14.28 -27.88 -25.86
N HIS A 27 13.36 -27.85 -26.81
CA HIS A 27 13.00 -26.63 -27.52
C HIS A 27 12.14 -25.76 -26.58
N MET A 28 12.63 -24.60 -26.23
CA MET A 28 11.93 -23.64 -25.38
C MET A 28 11.10 -22.68 -26.22
N VAL A 29 9.86 -22.46 -25.80
CA VAL A 29 9.00 -21.42 -26.34
C VAL A 29 9.28 -20.13 -25.59
N GLU A 30 9.40 -19.01 -26.30
CA GLU A 30 9.60 -17.69 -25.69
C GLU A 30 8.50 -17.42 -24.66
N GLY A 31 8.90 -17.11 -23.40
CA GLY A 31 7.98 -16.90 -22.28
C GLY A 31 7.59 -18.15 -21.51
N ALA A 32 8.13 -19.34 -21.85
CA ALA A 32 7.90 -20.53 -21.03
C ALA A 32 8.63 -20.45 -19.68
N GLU A 33 7.98 -20.90 -18.64
CA GLU A 33 8.57 -20.99 -17.30
C GLU A 33 9.64 -22.08 -17.29
N LEU A 34 10.89 -21.69 -17.10
CA LEU A 34 12.06 -22.58 -17.28
C LEU A 34 12.30 -23.50 -16.10
N ALA A 35 12.00 -23.06 -14.90
CA ALA A 35 12.08 -23.84 -13.67
C ALA A 35 11.32 -23.15 -12.53
N GLU A 36 10.71 -23.95 -11.69
CA GLU A 36 10.20 -23.51 -10.41
C GLU A 36 11.34 -23.58 -9.38
N LEU A 37 11.76 -22.44 -8.86
CA LEU A 37 12.85 -22.38 -7.89
C LEU A 37 12.33 -22.75 -6.51
N HIS A 38 12.44 -24.03 -6.16
CA HIS A 38 12.19 -24.47 -4.78
C HIS A 38 13.47 -24.32 -3.94
N SER A 39 13.50 -23.31 -3.09
CA SER A 39 14.49 -23.21 -2.03
C SER A 39 14.15 -24.23 -0.96
N SER A 40 14.88 -25.34 -0.92
CA SER A 40 14.76 -26.37 0.13
C SER A 40 15.37 -25.96 1.47
N HIS A 41 16.02 -24.80 1.54
CA HIS A 41 16.57 -24.25 2.76
C HIS A 41 15.61 -23.24 3.37
N THR A 42 15.38 -23.34 4.68
CA THR A 42 14.78 -22.26 5.46
C THR A 42 15.55 -20.99 5.16
N GLY A 43 14.90 -20.05 4.46
CA GLY A 43 15.54 -18.80 4.05
C GLY A 43 16.09 -18.05 5.25
N GLY A 44 17.14 -17.25 5.03
CA GLY A 44 17.65 -16.35 6.06
C GLY A 44 16.62 -15.28 6.44
N LEU A 45 16.99 -14.36 7.33
CA LEU A 45 16.15 -13.28 7.82
C LEU A 45 15.40 -12.54 6.68
N PHE A 46 16.08 -12.31 5.56
CA PHE A 46 15.48 -11.65 4.39
C PHE A 46 14.25 -12.39 3.83
N HIS A 47 14.31 -13.73 3.79
CA HIS A 47 13.19 -14.55 3.34
C HIS A 47 11.95 -14.37 4.23
N TYR A 48 12.14 -14.36 5.58
CA TYR A 48 11.04 -14.15 6.50
C TYR A 48 10.45 -12.75 6.41
N ILE A 49 11.27 -11.73 6.20
CA ILE A 49 10.80 -10.36 5.96
C ILE A 49 10.01 -10.29 4.66
N GLN A 50 10.52 -10.92 3.60
CA GLN A 50 9.82 -10.96 2.30
C GLN A 50 8.47 -11.69 2.39
N LEU A 51 8.37 -12.75 3.20
CA LEU A 51 7.08 -13.42 3.45
C LEU A 51 6.03 -12.47 4.03
N GLY A 52 6.43 -11.52 4.87
CA GLY A 52 5.51 -10.53 5.41
C GLY A 52 4.89 -9.62 4.33
N ILE A 53 5.60 -9.41 3.22
CA ILE A 53 5.07 -8.69 2.05
C ILE A 53 4.22 -9.63 1.19
N LEU A 54 4.74 -10.81 0.83
CA LEU A 54 4.08 -11.77 -0.05
C LEU A 54 2.76 -12.32 0.54
N LEU A 55 2.71 -12.50 1.86
CA LEU A 55 1.50 -12.92 2.58
C LEU A 55 0.58 -11.74 2.93
N GLU A 56 0.89 -10.54 2.42
CA GLU A 56 0.09 -9.33 2.65
C GLU A 56 -0.13 -9.00 4.14
N ILE A 57 0.85 -9.29 5.00
CA ILE A 57 0.76 -9.05 6.46
C ILE A 57 1.14 -7.60 6.80
N PHE A 58 2.21 -7.07 6.20
CA PHE A 58 2.74 -5.76 6.56
C PHE A 58 1.80 -4.60 6.21
N PRO A 59 1.18 -4.52 5.01
CA PRO A 59 0.29 -3.41 4.69
C PRO A 59 -0.87 -3.26 5.68
N PRO A 60 -1.63 -4.31 6.04
CA PRO A 60 -2.66 -4.20 7.08
C PRO A 60 -2.13 -3.78 8.45
N LEU A 61 -0.94 -4.24 8.85
CA LEU A 61 -0.33 -3.82 10.13
C LEU A 61 0.03 -2.33 10.13
N ILE A 62 0.54 -1.81 9.02
CA ILE A 62 0.79 -0.37 8.88
C ILE A 62 -0.53 0.40 8.99
N PHE A 63 -1.60 -0.08 8.34
CA PHE A 63 -2.92 0.53 8.45
C PHE A 63 -3.49 0.51 9.86
N LEU A 64 -3.19 -0.51 10.67
CA LEU A 64 -3.51 -0.53 12.10
C LEU A 64 -2.87 0.67 12.82
N GLY A 65 -1.58 0.90 12.57
CA GLY A 65 -0.85 2.02 13.13
C GLY A 65 -1.40 3.38 12.65
N VAL A 66 -1.64 3.53 11.36
CA VAL A 66 -2.26 4.72 10.77
C VAL A 66 -3.64 5.00 11.37
N GLY A 67 -4.48 3.97 11.52
CA GLY A 67 -5.79 4.08 12.16
C GLY A 67 -5.70 4.57 13.60
N ALA A 68 -4.73 4.07 14.36
CA ALA A 68 -4.49 4.52 15.72
C ALA A 68 -3.99 5.98 15.82
N LEU A 69 -3.38 6.52 14.75
CA LEU A 69 -3.01 7.94 14.68
C LEU A 69 -4.14 8.83 14.19
N THR A 70 -5.05 8.30 13.37
CA THR A 70 -6.06 9.08 12.65
C THR A 70 -7.18 9.55 13.59
N ASP A 71 -7.53 10.84 13.51
CA ASP A 71 -8.72 11.40 14.15
C ASP A 71 -9.81 11.67 13.11
N PHE A 72 -10.86 10.87 13.12
CA PHE A 72 -12.02 11.06 12.25
C PHE A 72 -13.03 12.10 12.76
N GLY A 73 -12.78 12.72 13.92
CA GLY A 73 -13.64 13.75 14.48
C GLY A 73 -14.00 14.86 13.49
N PRO A 74 -13.04 15.49 12.81
CA PRO A 74 -13.32 16.52 11.81
C PRO A 74 -14.18 16.03 10.64
N LEU A 75 -13.97 14.79 10.20
CA LEU A 75 -14.76 14.17 9.12
C LEU A 75 -16.21 13.94 9.53
N ILE A 76 -16.43 13.41 10.74
CA ILE A 76 -17.76 13.17 11.29
C ILE A 76 -18.49 14.51 11.54
N ALA A 77 -17.76 15.52 12.00
CA ALA A 77 -18.32 16.85 12.26
C ALA A 77 -18.74 17.56 10.96
N ASN A 78 -18.01 17.36 9.87
CA ASN A 78 -18.31 17.96 8.56
C ASN A 78 -18.07 16.95 7.42
N PRO A 79 -19.10 16.15 7.05
CA PRO A 79 -18.97 15.14 5.99
C PRO A 79 -18.56 15.69 4.62
N ARG A 80 -18.70 16.99 4.35
CA ARG A 80 -18.26 17.61 3.10
C ARG A 80 -16.75 17.45 2.86
N VAL A 81 -15.97 17.24 3.92
CA VAL A 81 -14.53 16.95 3.83
C VAL A 81 -14.24 15.67 3.04
N LEU A 82 -15.19 14.73 2.95
CA LEU A 82 -15.07 13.55 2.08
C LEU A 82 -14.86 13.91 0.60
N LEU A 83 -15.36 15.06 0.15
CA LEU A 83 -15.14 15.50 -1.23
C LEU A 83 -13.67 15.79 -1.52
N LEU A 84 -12.90 16.21 -0.50
CA LEU A 84 -11.45 16.41 -0.65
C LEU A 84 -10.74 15.07 -0.87
N GLY A 85 -11.15 14.02 -0.15
CA GLY A 85 -10.65 12.67 -0.38
C GLY A 85 -10.99 12.17 -1.78
N GLY A 86 -12.22 12.41 -2.24
CA GLY A 86 -12.62 12.10 -3.62
C GLY A 86 -11.80 12.84 -4.66
N ALA A 87 -11.52 14.12 -4.44
CA ALA A 87 -10.66 14.91 -5.32
C ALA A 87 -9.21 14.40 -5.35
N ALA A 88 -8.68 13.96 -4.21
CA ALA A 88 -7.34 13.36 -4.14
C ALA A 88 -7.23 12.08 -4.99
N GLN A 89 -8.30 11.28 -5.08
CA GLN A 89 -8.32 10.07 -5.91
C GLN A 89 -8.26 10.34 -7.42
N PHE A 90 -8.41 11.58 -7.86
CA PHE A 90 -8.19 11.96 -9.27
C PHE A 90 -6.78 11.54 -9.75
N GLY A 91 -5.79 11.60 -8.87
CA GLY A 91 -4.42 11.14 -9.15
C GLY A 91 -4.37 9.66 -9.55
N VAL A 92 -5.14 8.79 -8.90
CA VAL A 92 -5.22 7.34 -9.23
C VAL A 92 -5.75 7.15 -10.64
N PHE A 93 -6.87 7.80 -10.98
CA PHE A 93 -7.45 7.67 -12.31
C PHE A 93 -6.55 8.24 -13.41
N ALA A 94 -5.91 9.39 -13.16
CA ALA A 94 -4.98 9.99 -14.12
C ALA A 94 -3.77 9.09 -14.37
N THR A 95 -3.21 8.49 -13.32
CA THR A 95 -2.07 7.57 -13.42
C THR A 95 -2.46 6.27 -14.11
N PHE A 96 -3.62 5.70 -13.79
CA PHE A 96 -4.16 4.51 -14.46
C PHE A 96 -4.32 4.72 -15.96
N ILE A 97 -4.99 5.79 -16.35
CA ILE A 97 -5.20 6.15 -17.77
C ILE A 97 -3.84 6.38 -18.46
N GLY A 98 -2.92 7.11 -17.80
CA GLY A 98 -1.57 7.35 -18.31
C GLY A 98 -0.80 6.04 -18.55
N ALA A 99 -0.88 5.07 -17.63
CA ALA A 99 -0.25 3.77 -17.78
C ALA A 99 -0.83 2.99 -18.98
N GLN A 100 -2.16 3.04 -19.17
CA GLN A 100 -2.79 2.41 -20.34
C GLN A 100 -2.35 3.04 -21.66
N PHE A 101 -2.22 4.38 -21.71
CA PHE A 101 -1.68 5.06 -22.90
C PHE A 101 -0.22 4.68 -23.20
N LEU A 102 0.55 4.30 -22.19
CA LEU A 102 1.92 3.79 -22.34
C LEU A 102 1.98 2.30 -22.77
N GLY A 103 0.82 1.63 -22.86
CA GLY A 103 0.74 0.25 -23.34
C GLY A 103 0.87 -0.83 -22.27
N PHE A 104 0.76 -0.49 -20.99
CA PHE A 104 0.71 -1.48 -19.91
C PHE A 104 -0.62 -2.26 -19.95
N SER A 105 -0.59 -3.52 -19.48
CA SER A 105 -1.81 -4.34 -19.32
C SER A 105 -2.77 -3.69 -18.29
N GLU A 106 -4.03 -4.12 -18.28
CA GLU A 106 -5.03 -3.59 -17.35
C GLU A 106 -4.63 -3.81 -15.89
N GLN A 107 -4.10 -5.00 -15.57
CA GLN A 107 -3.63 -5.34 -14.22
C GLN A 107 -2.42 -4.48 -13.83
N ALA A 108 -1.43 -4.37 -14.71
CA ALA A 108 -0.26 -3.52 -14.49
C ALA A 108 -0.65 -2.04 -14.35
N SER A 109 -1.57 -1.56 -15.19
CA SER A 109 -2.09 -0.19 -15.11
C SER A 109 -2.84 0.06 -13.79
N GLY A 110 -3.58 -0.93 -13.28
CA GLY A 110 -4.23 -0.88 -11.98
C GLY A 110 -3.21 -0.77 -10.83
N ALA A 111 -2.18 -1.60 -10.86
CA ALA A 111 -1.10 -1.58 -9.88
C ALA A 111 -0.27 -0.28 -9.92
N ILE A 112 -0.01 0.27 -11.12
CA ILE A 112 0.67 1.55 -11.30
C ILE A 112 -0.25 2.70 -10.88
N GLY A 113 -1.53 2.63 -11.21
CA GLY A 113 -2.52 3.65 -10.95
C GLY A 113 -2.62 4.06 -9.49
N ILE A 114 -2.54 3.07 -8.58
CA ILE A 114 -2.68 3.32 -7.14
C ILE A 114 -1.56 4.22 -6.57
N ILE A 115 -0.39 4.28 -7.23
CA ILE A 115 0.69 5.19 -6.83
C ILE A 115 0.19 6.65 -6.80
N GLY A 116 -0.71 7.01 -7.72
CA GLY A 116 -1.32 8.34 -7.77
C GLY A 116 -2.19 8.70 -6.56
N GLY A 117 -2.56 7.74 -5.74
CA GLY A 117 -3.27 7.94 -4.47
C GLY A 117 -2.39 8.35 -3.30
N ALA A 118 -1.08 8.34 -3.49
CA ALA A 118 -0.09 8.70 -2.47
C ALA A 118 -0.15 7.84 -1.19
N ASP A 119 -0.36 6.53 -1.37
CA ASP A 119 -0.44 5.56 -0.27
C ASP A 119 0.48 4.36 -0.57
N GLY A 120 1.64 4.35 0.08
CA GLY A 120 2.68 3.33 -0.12
C GLY A 120 2.20 1.92 0.23
N PRO A 121 1.65 1.67 1.42
CA PRO A 121 1.16 0.35 1.82
C PRO A 121 0.09 -0.21 0.90
N THR A 122 -0.87 0.60 0.46
CA THR A 122 -1.87 0.19 -0.52
C THR A 122 -1.25 -0.12 -1.88
N SER A 123 -0.22 0.63 -2.28
CA SER A 123 0.50 0.36 -3.54
C SER A 123 1.18 -1.00 -3.53
N ILE A 124 1.81 -1.39 -2.41
CA ILE A 124 2.41 -2.72 -2.24
C ILE A 124 1.34 -3.82 -2.25
N PHE A 125 0.27 -3.63 -1.48
CA PHE A 125 -0.83 -4.59 -1.39
C PHE A 125 -1.44 -4.86 -2.78
N LEU A 126 -1.76 -3.80 -3.52
CA LEU A 126 -2.39 -3.93 -4.82
C LEU A 126 -1.42 -4.45 -5.89
N ALA A 127 -0.15 -4.04 -5.86
CA ALA A 127 0.87 -4.56 -6.77
C ALA A 127 1.10 -6.07 -6.56
N ASN A 128 1.16 -6.53 -5.32
CA ASN A 128 1.30 -7.95 -5.01
C ASN A 128 0.11 -8.78 -5.54
N SER A 129 -1.11 -8.21 -5.49
CA SER A 129 -2.33 -8.89 -5.94
C SER A 129 -2.54 -8.85 -7.45
N LEU A 130 -2.20 -7.73 -8.14
CA LEU A 130 -2.53 -7.51 -9.55
C LEU A 130 -1.36 -7.73 -10.52
N ALA A 131 -0.14 -7.37 -10.11
CA ALA A 131 1.06 -7.40 -10.94
C ALA A 131 2.31 -7.64 -10.08
N PRO A 132 2.51 -8.87 -9.54
CA PRO A 132 3.62 -9.19 -8.65
C PRO A 132 4.99 -8.90 -9.27
N GLU A 133 5.12 -8.99 -10.60
CA GLU A 133 6.33 -8.66 -11.35
C GLU A 133 6.71 -7.18 -11.26
N LEU A 134 5.74 -6.30 -11.01
CA LEU A 134 5.96 -4.87 -10.84
C LEU A 134 6.05 -4.44 -9.36
N LEU A 135 5.98 -5.37 -8.41
CA LEU A 135 5.98 -5.07 -6.97
C LEU A 135 7.20 -4.24 -6.57
N ALA A 136 8.39 -4.66 -6.96
CA ALA A 136 9.63 -3.96 -6.60
C ALA A 136 9.73 -2.54 -7.20
N PRO A 137 9.55 -2.33 -8.52
CA PRO A 137 9.55 -0.98 -9.08
C PRO A 137 8.42 -0.09 -8.51
N ILE A 138 7.23 -0.62 -8.27
CA ILE A 138 6.12 0.14 -7.67
C ILE A 138 6.44 0.55 -6.24
N ALA A 139 7.00 -0.35 -5.42
CA ALA A 139 7.40 -0.04 -4.06
C ALA A 139 8.46 1.08 -4.03
N VAL A 140 9.51 0.96 -4.85
CA VAL A 140 10.57 2.00 -4.95
C VAL A 140 9.98 3.33 -5.40
N ALA A 141 9.12 3.34 -6.40
CA ALA A 141 8.46 4.56 -6.88
C ALA A 141 7.59 5.19 -5.80
N ALA A 142 6.72 4.40 -5.15
CA ALA A 142 5.78 4.87 -4.14
C ALA A 142 6.50 5.52 -2.93
N TYR A 143 7.51 4.87 -2.39
CA TYR A 143 8.25 5.42 -1.25
C TYR A 143 9.17 6.57 -1.63
N SER A 144 9.75 6.55 -2.84
CA SER A 144 10.59 7.64 -3.32
C SER A 144 9.81 8.93 -3.47
N TYR A 145 8.63 8.91 -4.09
CA TYR A 145 7.83 10.13 -4.22
C TYR A 145 7.27 10.60 -2.87
N MET A 146 6.89 9.68 -1.98
CA MET A 146 6.46 10.05 -0.62
C MET A 146 7.54 10.84 0.13
N ALA A 147 8.80 10.45 -0.01
CA ALA A 147 9.93 11.18 0.57
C ALA A 147 10.07 12.59 -0.04
N LEU A 148 9.64 12.81 -1.28
CA LEU A 148 9.70 14.09 -1.96
C LEU A 148 8.51 15.02 -1.65
N VAL A 149 7.40 14.50 -1.11
CA VAL A 149 6.19 15.29 -0.82
C VAL A 149 6.48 16.54 0.01
N PRO A 150 7.25 16.50 1.12
CA PRO A 150 7.55 17.69 1.90
C PRO A 150 8.28 18.79 1.12
N VAL A 151 8.97 18.44 0.03
CA VAL A 151 9.70 19.37 -0.82
C VAL A 151 8.79 19.92 -1.92
N ILE A 152 7.96 19.08 -2.53
CA ILE A 152 7.11 19.42 -3.68
C ILE A 152 5.83 20.15 -3.24
N GLN A 153 5.22 19.74 -2.16
CA GLN A 153 3.93 20.27 -1.70
C GLN A 153 3.94 21.78 -1.40
N PRO A 154 4.92 22.34 -0.65
CA PRO A 154 4.90 23.76 -0.30
C PRO A 154 4.94 24.71 -1.49
N PRO A 155 5.77 24.52 -2.54
CA PRO A 155 5.74 25.35 -3.74
C PRO A 155 4.38 25.32 -4.45
N ILE A 156 3.80 24.12 -4.61
CA ILE A 156 2.50 23.95 -5.27
C ILE A 156 1.39 24.66 -4.48
N MET A 157 1.37 24.48 -3.16
CA MET A 157 0.41 25.17 -2.30
C MET A 157 0.54 26.71 -2.39
N ARG A 158 1.77 27.22 -2.47
CA ARG A 158 2.00 28.67 -2.63
C ARG A 158 1.55 29.18 -4.00
N ALA A 159 1.70 28.38 -5.03
CA ALA A 159 1.26 28.75 -6.39
C ALA A 159 -0.27 28.76 -6.53
N LEU A 160 -0.95 27.84 -5.83
CA LEU A 160 -2.40 27.68 -5.93
C LEU A 160 -3.21 28.51 -4.93
N THR A 161 -2.57 29.09 -3.92
CA THR A 161 -3.24 29.84 -2.84
C THR A 161 -2.66 31.22 -2.64
N THR A 162 -3.51 32.19 -2.35
CA THR A 162 -3.10 33.54 -1.98
C THR A 162 -2.59 33.58 -0.53
N GLU A 163 -1.85 34.65 -0.20
CA GLU A 163 -1.37 34.84 1.16
C GLU A 163 -2.51 35.05 2.16
N ALA A 164 -3.60 35.68 1.75
CA ALA A 164 -4.78 35.87 2.57
C ALA A 164 -5.47 34.54 2.90
N GLU A 165 -5.62 33.64 1.91
CA GLU A 165 -6.19 32.31 2.11
C GLU A 165 -5.35 31.46 3.07
N ARG A 166 -4.03 31.51 2.97
CA ARG A 166 -3.13 30.78 3.87
C ARG A 166 -3.18 31.23 5.32
N LYS A 167 -3.65 32.47 5.58
CA LYS A 167 -3.83 33.02 6.94
C LYS A 167 -5.18 32.68 7.56
N ILE A 168 -6.12 32.08 6.81
CA ILE A 168 -7.44 31.70 7.32
C ILE A 168 -7.27 30.61 8.38
N ARG A 169 -7.74 30.89 9.58
CA ARG A 169 -7.82 29.87 10.63
C ARG A 169 -9.14 29.13 10.53
N MET A 170 -9.09 27.82 10.47
CA MET A 170 -10.31 27.01 10.50
C MET A 170 -11.00 27.19 11.86
N LYS A 171 -12.31 27.43 11.81
CA LYS A 171 -13.14 27.47 13.05
C LYS A 171 -13.26 26.08 13.61
N SER A 172 -13.35 25.98 14.96
CA SER A 172 -13.61 24.70 15.61
C SER A 172 -14.94 24.12 15.12
N LEU A 173 -14.90 22.88 14.71
CA LEU A 173 -16.08 22.10 14.35
C LEU A 173 -16.86 21.70 15.61
N ARG A 174 -18.10 21.18 15.43
CA ARG A 174 -18.84 20.62 16.57
C ARG A 174 -18.01 19.53 17.27
N LYS A 175 -18.15 19.45 18.57
CA LYS A 175 -17.55 18.34 19.32
C LYS A 175 -18.27 17.04 18.96
N VAL A 176 -17.51 16.06 18.52
CA VAL A 176 -18.01 14.71 18.24
C VAL A 176 -17.86 13.86 19.49
N SER A 177 -18.92 13.14 19.85
CA SER A 177 -18.90 12.26 21.02
C SER A 177 -18.05 11.02 20.73
N ARG A 178 -17.54 10.39 21.80
CA ARG A 178 -16.79 9.12 21.68
C ARG A 178 -17.64 8.01 21.03
N LEU A 179 -18.90 7.92 21.41
CA LEU A 179 -19.81 6.92 20.86
C LEU A 179 -19.98 7.10 19.34
N GLU A 180 -20.13 8.34 18.87
CA GLU A 180 -20.21 8.63 17.44
C GLU A 180 -18.96 8.13 16.70
N LYS A 181 -17.77 8.32 17.25
CA LYS A 181 -16.50 7.86 16.64
C LYS A 181 -16.42 6.32 16.60
N LEU A 182 -16.80 5.63 17.67
CA LEU A 182 -16.80 4.17 17.72
C LEU A 182 -17.82 3.58 16.74
N VAL A 183 -19.03 4.12 16.71
CA VAL A 183 -20.08 3.69 15.77
C VAL A 183 -19.66 3.97 14.32
N PHE A 184 -19.04 5.12 14.06
CA PHE A 184 -18.51 5.46 12.75
C PHE A 184 -17.49 4.42 12.27
N ALA A 185 -16.54 4.03 13.12
CA ALA A 185 -15.53 3.02 12.75
C ALA A 185 -16.19 1.69 12.34
N VAL A 186 -17.21 1.23 13.08
CA VAL A 186 -17.94 -0.01 12.75
C VAL A 186 -18.73 0.15 11.45
N ILE A 187 -19.48 1.24 11.29
CA ILE A 187 -20.30 1.48 10.08
C ILE A 187 -19.42 1.54 8.84
N VAL A 188 -18.31 2.28 8.90
CA VAL A 188 -17.39 2.40 7.76
C VAL A 188 -16.77 1.05 7.42
N THR A 189 -16.35 0.27 8.42
CA THR A 189 -15.81 -1.08 8.21
C THR A 189 -16.82 -1.94 7.45
N VAL A 190 -18.05 -2.05 7.97
CA VAL A 190 -19.09 -2.89 7.36
C VAL A 190 -19.43 -2.40 5.96
N ALA A 191 -19.67 -1.10 5.77
CA ALA A 191 -20.03 -0.54 4.48
C ALA A 191 -18.92 -0.77 3.42
N CYS A 192 -17.66 -0.51 3.78
CA CYS A 192 -16.54 -0.67 2.83
C CYS A 192 -16.29 -2.14 2.49
N ILE A 193 -16.38 -3.06 3.45
CA ILE A 193 -16.21 -4.50 3.20
C ILE A 193 -17.32 -5.04 2.30
N LEU A 194 -18.55 -4.56 2.48
CA LEU A 194 -19.67 -4.97 1.61
C LEU A 194 -19.54 -4.43 0.18
N LEU A 195 -18.99 -3.22 0.02
CA LEU A 195 -18.80 -2.60 -1.29
C LEU A 195 -17.57 -3.15 -2.03
N VAL A 196 -16.47 -3.35 -1.31
CA VAL A 196 -15.17 -3.76 -1.87
C VAL A 196 -14.55 -4.85 -0.99
N PRO A 197 -15.01 -6.11 -1.08
CA PRO A 197 -14.52 -7.21 -0.25
C PRO A 197 -13.00 -7.39 -0.22
N PRO A 198 -12.25 -7.22 -1.33
CA PRO A 198 -10.79 -7.37 -1.31
C PRO A 198 -10.06 -6.34 -0.44
N ALA A 199 -10.68 -5.17 -0.18
CA ALA A 199 -10.09 -4.15 0.69
C ALA A 199 -10.28 -4.41 2.19
N SER A 200 -10.95 -5.51 2.56
CA SER A 200 -11.27 -5.83 3.97
C SER A 200 -10.05 -5.88 4.91
N PRO A 201 -8.87 -6.42 4.53
CA PRO A 201 -7.72 -6.43 5.43
C PRO A 201 -7.22 -5.02 5.75
N LEU A 202 -7.13 -4.15 4.75
CA LEU A 202 -6.63 -2.78 4.89
C LEU A 202 -7.59 -1.91 5.70
N ILE A 203 -8.86 -1.85 5.28
CA ILE A 203 -9.88 -1.02 5.91
C ILE A 203 -10.24 -1.55 7.31
N GLY A 204 -10.33 -2.86 7.45
CA GLY A 204 -10.58 -3.49 8.74
C GLY A 204 -9.52 -3.13 9.77
N MET A 205 -8.24 -3.21 9.40
CA MET A 205 -7.15 -2.88 10.30
C MET A 205 -7.04 -1.37 10.56
N LEU A 206 -7.30 -0.52 9.56
CA LEU A 206 -7.39 0.94 9.74
C LEU A 206 -8.45 1.30 10.79
N MET A 207 -9.68 0.80 10.61
CA MET A 207 -10.78 1.10 11.51
C MET A 207 -10.62 0.43 12.88
N PHE A 208 -10.00 -0.75 12.94
CA PHE A 208 -9.64 -1.39 14.20
C PHE A 208 -8.61 -0.57 14.98
N GLY A 209 -7.58 -0.05 14.32
CA GLY A 209 -6.62 0.88 14.95
C GLY A 209 -7.28 2.12 15.51
N ASN A 210 -8.21 2.71 14.76
CA ASN A 210 -8.98 3.86 15.21
C ASN A 210 -9.90 3.50 16.39
N PHE A 211 -10.54 2.35 16.35
CA PHE A 211 -11.34 1.83 17.44
C PHE A 211 -10.52 1.67 18.73
N LEU A 212 -9.31 1.10 18.66
CA LEU A 212 -8.41 0.96 19.79
C LEU A 212 -8.05 2.32 20.41
N ARG A 213 -7.85 3.33 19.58
CA ARG A 213 -7.58 4.70 20.04
C ARG A 213 -8.78 5.30 20.78
N GLU A 214 -9.96 5.23 20.18
CA GLU A 214 -11.15 5.92 20.69
C GLU A 214 -11.80 5.21 21.89
N CYS A 215 -11.58 3.90 22.05
CA CYS A 215 -12.12 3.17 23.19
C CYS A 215 -11.44 3.50 24.53
N ASN A 216 -10.22 4.06 24.52
CA ASN A 216 -9.42 4.45 25.70
C ASN A 216 -9.14 3.35 26.74
N VAL A 217 -9.48 2.10 26.46
CA VAL A 217 -9.23 0.96 27.34
C VAL A 217 -7.89 0.30 26.99
N THR A 218 -7.47 0.41 25.76
CA THR A 218 -6.30 -0.26 25.17
C THR A 218 -5.16 0.73 24.87
N GLU A 219 -4.91 1.70 25.75
CA GLU A 219 -3.94 2.76 25.52
C GLU A 219 -2.53 2.23 25.20
N ARG A 220 -2.09 1.18 25.90
CA ARG A 220 -0.78 0.55 25.66
C ARG A 220 -0.69 -0.06 24.27
N LEU A 221 -1.73 -0.74 23.83
CA LEU A 221 -1.80 -1.36 22.51
C LEU A 221 -1.85 -0.30 21.41
N SER A 222 -2.65 0.74 21.60
CA SER A 222 -2.73 1.89 20.69
C SER A 222 -1.37 2.58 20.55
N LYS A 223 -0.65 2.83 21.66
CA LYS A 223 0.70 3.39 21.63
C LYS A 223 1.73 2.48 20.97
N ALA A 224 1.64 1.17 21.19
CA ALA A 224 2.50 0.21 20.50
C ALA A 224 2.25 0.21 19.00
N ALA A 225 0.99 0.23 18.56
CA ALA A 225 0.62 0.34 17.16
C ALA A 225 1.16 1.64 16.52
N GLN A 226 1.00 2.77 17.21
CA GLN A 226 1.47 4.07 16.73
C GLN A 226 3.00 4.15 16.59
N ASN A 227 3.75 3.57 17.52
CA ASN A 227 5.20 3.73 17.56
C ASN A 227 5.95 2.58 16.90
N ALA A 228 5.56 1.34 17.18
CA ALA A 228 6.28 0.18 16.66
C ALA A 228 5.92 -0.14 15.21
N LEU A 229 4.62 -0.17 14.86
CA LEU A 229 4.19 -0.58 13.54
C LEU A 229 4.43 0.49 12.45
N ILE A 230 4.48 1.78 12.81
CA ILE A 230 4.75 2.85 11.85
C ILE A 230 6.25 3.11 11.68
N ASN A 231 7.05 2.87 12.71
CA ASN A 231 8.49 3.14 12.66
C ASN A 231 9.34 1.91 12.31
N CYS A 232 8.72 0.76 12.06
CA CYS A 232 9.40 -0.50 11.71
C CYS A 232 9.41 -0.90 10.22
N PRO A 233 8.81 -0.16 9.26
CA PRO A 233 8.97 -0.54 7.85
C PRO A 233 10.34 -0.19 7.28
#